data_2e0b071bbf4f7f26afcff1a8d7cf93a0
#
_entry.id   2e0b071bbf4f7f26afcff1a8d7cf93a0
#
_cell.length_a   1.000
_cell.length_b   1.000
_cell.length_c   1.000
_cell.angle_alpha   90.00
_cell.angle_beta   90.00
_cell.angle_gamma   90.00
#
_symmetry.space_group_name_H-M   'P 1'
#
loop_
_entity.id
_entity.type
_entity.pdbx_description
1 polymer ?
#
loop_
_entity_poly.entity_id
_entity_poly.type
_entity_poly.pdbx_seq_one_letter_code
_entity_poly.pdbx_strand_id
1 'polypeptide(L)'
;MTLSMTMSLLGGLALFLYGMKLMGEGLEKAAGDRLKRLLESLTRNPLMGLLVGVVFTMIIQSSSATTVMVVGFVNAGLLDLMQATGVILGANIGTTVTAWIVAGFQATAFMPLVLLIGVAMIMFLKKLKLQRVGQVIAGFGMLFVGMGMMSDAMKPLAESAEFARLMTAFSNPIMALLVGVAVTAIIQSSSASVGILEMLAIQGLVPLETSLYIIMGTNIGTCVTAMLSAVGATRTAKRAALIHLMFNVLGTLVVFILVSLLPVSTWIGHIDGPALQIAVAHTSFKVFEVLCFVLLRKWLVKLVMILVPGEDKQGEEKSRKFLDDRILSTPPIAVAQICKEIERMGDIAIANLTRAMDAFFNKDSSLINEVEQSEDVVNYLNHEITRYMVAAAQLDLPASDVEQLGEMFHVVNDLERIGDHAENMAEYAKNRIDEEIPFSEDGLAELRDMLDKTVALFKLSMEAFHTRDQHLLPRVLVQEENIDDMEKTLQQSHVDRLTRGACTPRSGMIFSDMLSNLERVADHATNVAFSIQADQTVT
;
A
#
# COMPACT_ATOMS: atom_id res chain seq x y z
N MET A 1 -16.98 -23.21 34.51
CA MET A 1 -15.87 -23.68 33.64
C MET A 1 -14.73 -24.19 34.52
N THR A 2 -14.15 -25.34 34.21
CA THR A 2 -12.92 -25.80 34.85
C THR A 2 -11.70 -25.05 34.25
N LEU A 3 -10.59 -24.98 35.00
CA LEU A 3 -9.35 -24.37 34.50
C LEU A 3 -8.90 -25.00 33.16
N SER A 4 -9.01 -26.33 33.03
CA SER A 4 -8.68 -27.06 31.79
C SER A 4 -9.54 -26.62 30.61
N MET A 5 -10.85 -26.44 30.78
CA MET A 5 -11.76 -25.94 29.73
C MET A 5 -11.38 -24.52 29.29
N THR A 6 -11.07 -23.66 30.27
CA THR A 6 -10.64 -22.29 29.96
C THR A 6 -9.34 -22.29 29.16
N MET A 7 -8.35 -23.11 29.54
CA MET A 7 -7.10 -23.24 28.83
C MET A 7 -7.29 -23.80 27.40
N SER A 8 -8.15 -24.80 27.23
CA SER A 8 -8.47 -25.36 25.91
C SER A 8 -9.20 -24.35 25.03
N LEU A 9 -10.10 -23.53 25.58
CA LEU A 9 -10.80 -22.47 24.86
C LEU A 9 -9.82 -21.40 24.40
N LEU A 10 -8.96 -20.89 25.28
CA LEU A 10 -7.96 -19.87 24.96
C LEU A 10 -6.90 -20.40 23.99
N GLY A 11 -6.43 -21.64 24.18
CA GLY A 11 -5.49 -22.30 23.26
C GLY A 11 -6.10 -22.53 21.88
N GLY A 12 -7.35 -22.97 21.81
CA GLY A 12 -8.11 -23.14 20.58
C GLY A 12 -8.33 -21.81 19.85
N LEU A 13 -8.67 -20.74 20.59
CA LEU A 13 -8.81 -19.40 20.06
C LEU A 13 -7.48 -18.87 19.48
N ALA A 14 -6.37 -19.08 20.19
CA ALA A 14 -5.05 -18.68 19.72
C ALA A 14 -4.67 -19.40 18.41
N LEU A 15 -4.90 -20.73 18.33
CA LEU A 15 -4.66 -21.50 17.12
C LEU A 15 -5.57 -21.07 15.96
N PHE A 16 -6.84 -20.81 16.23
CA PHE A 16 -7.80 -20.33 15.24
C PHE A 16 -7.36 -18.99 14.64
N LEU A 17 -7.04 -18.00 15.50
CA LEU A 17 -6.60 -16.66 15.06
C LEU A 17 -5.27 -16.71 14.31
N TYR A 18 -4.31 -17.48 14.83
CA TYR A 18 -3.00 -17.62 14.18
C TYR A 18 -3.10 -18.40 12.86
N GLY A 19 -3.96 -19.43 12.81
CA GLY A 19 -4.24 -20.18 11.58
C GLY A 19 -4.82 -19.30 10.47
N MET A 20 -5.78 -18.42 10.81
CA MET A 20 -6.31 -17.44 9.84
C MET A 20 -5.23 -16.47 9.36
N LYS A 21 -4.41 -15.95 10.27
CA LYS A 21 -3.29 -15.06 9.93
C LYS A 21 -2.30 -15.75 8.99
N LEU A 22 -1.85 -16.95 9.35
CA LEU A 22 -0.88 -17.72 8.55
C LEU A 22 -1.42 -18.06 7.15
N MET A 23 -2.71 -18.42 7.06
CA MET A 23 -3.39 -18.69 5.79
C MET A 23 -3.45 -17.42 4.92
N GLY A 24 -3.84 -16.29 5.50
CA GLY A 24 -3.90 -14.99 4.80
C GLY A 24 -2.53 -14.55 4.28
N GLU A 25 -1.50 -14.57 5.12
CA GLU A 25 -0.11 -14.24 4.72
C GLU A 25 0.40 -15.18 3.61
N GLY A 26 0.11 -16.47 3.70
CA GLY A 26 0.47 -17.43 2.67
C GLY A 26 -0.20 -17.14 1.33
N LEU A 27 -1.48 -16.78 1.32
CA LEU A 27 -2.24 -16.39 0.13
C LEU A 27 -1.71 -15.09 -0.46
N GLU A 28 -1.45 -14.08 0.38
CA GLU A 28 -0.88 -12.77 -0.03
C GLU A 28 0.48 -12.96 -0.72
N LYS A 29 1.39 -13.69 -0.06
CA LYS A 29 2.71 -14.00 -0.61
C LYS A 29 2.66 -14.84 -1.89
N ALA A 30 1.68 -15.74 -2.00
CA ALA A 30 1.48 -16.53 -3.22
C ALA A 30 0.90 -15.71 -4.37
N ALA A 31 0.08 -14.69 -4.07
CA ALA A 31 -0.51 -13.80 -5.07
C ALA A 31 0.49 -12.80 -5.66
N GLY A 32 1.45 -12.30 -4.86
CA GLY A 32 2.60 -11.49 -5.29
C GLY A 32 2.28 -10.43 -6.36
N ASP A 33 2.91 -10.54 -7.54
CA ASP A 33 2.76 -9.58 -8.64
C ASP A 33 1.33 -9.47 -9.20
N ARG A 34 0.47 -10.49 -8.99
CA ARG A 34 -0.93 -10.40 -9.41
C ARG A 34 -1.67 -9.36 -8.58
N LEU A 35 -1.29 -9.22 -7.31
CA LEU A 35 -1.85 -8.23 -6.41
C LEU A 35 -1.49 -6.80 -6.84
N LYS A 36 -0.22 -6.58 -7.26
CA LYS A 36 0.24 -5.30 -7.83
C LYS A 36 -0.59 -4.92 -9.07
N ARG A 37 -0.69 -5.84 -10.05
CA ARG A 37 -1.49 -5.61 -11.28
C ARG A 37 -2.98 -5.38 -11.01
N LEU A 38 -3.53 -6.04 -10.00
CA LEU A 38 -4.91 -5.82 -9.59
C LEU A 38 -5.13 -4.37 -9.12
N LEU A 39 -4.18 -3.83 -8.36
CA LEU A 39 -4.23 -2.45 -7.86
C LEU A 39 -3.98 -1.42 -8.96
N GLU A 40 -3.09 -1.71 -9.92
CA GLU A 40 -2.87 -0.85 -11.08
C GLU A 40 -4.14 -0.70 -11.94
N SER A 41 -5.02 -1.71 -11.94
CA SER A 41 -6.31 -1.66 -12.65
C SER A 41 -7.37 -0.76 -11.99
N LEU A 42 -7.11 -0.23 -10.78
CA LEU A 42 -8.02 0.62 -10.01
C LEU A 42 -8.34 1.99 -10.63
N THR A 43 -7.67 2.37 -11.70
CA THR A 43 -7.43 3.76 -12.05
C THR A 43 -8.58 4.54 -12.67
N ARG A 44 -9.74 3.99 -13.07
CA ARG A 44 -10.76 4.82 -13.77
C ARG A 44 -12.23 4.50 -13.54
N ASN A 45 -12.59 3.35 -12.95
CA ASN A 45 -14.00 2.97 -12.83
C ASN A 45 -14.34 2.52 -11.39
N PRO A 46 -15.26 3.18 -10.70
CA PRO A 46 -15.68 2.79 -9.35
C PRO A 46 -16.24 1.36 -9.25
N LEU A 47 -16.82 0.82 -10.32
CA LEU A 47 -17.28 -0.57 -10.37
C LEU A 47 -16.09 -1.54 -10.48
N MET A 48 -15.03 -1.15 -11.18
CA MET A 48 -13.77 -1.89 -11.18
C MET A 48 -13.14 -1.86 -9.78
N GLY A 49 -13.18 -0.71 -9.10
CA GLY A 49 -12.76 -0.59 -7.70
C GLY A 49 -13.50 -1.57 -6.78
N LEU A 50 -14.81 -1.74 -6.95
CA LEU A 50 -15.58 -2.73 -6.19
C LEU A 50 -15.09 -4.16 -6.46
N LEU A 51 -14.93 -4.54 -7.73
CA LEU A 51 -14.43 -5.88 -8.09
C LEU A 51 -13.04 -6.13 -7.51
N VAL A 52 -12.14 -5.14 -7.63
CA VAL A 52 -10.80 -5.21 -7.06
C VAL A 52 -10.87 -5.35 -5.54
N GLY A 53 -11.70 -4.58 -4.85
CA GLY A 53 -11.90 -4.70 -3.40
C GLY A 53 -12.36 -6.09 -2.98
N VAL A 54 -13.30 -6.70 -3.73
CA VAL A 54 -13.74 -8.09 -3.50
C VAL A 54 -12.57 -9.05 -3.64
N VAL A 55 -11.91 -9.07 -4.79
CA VAL A 55 -10.85 -10.04 -5.11
C VAL A 55 -9.64 -9.85 -4.19
N PHE A 56 -9.25 -8.61 -3.94
CA PHE A 56 -8.14 -8.27 -3.06
C PHE A 56 -8.38 -8.78 -1.64
N THR A 57 -9.56 -8.49 -1.08
CA THR A 57 -9.91 -8.95 0.27
C THR A 57 -10.07 -10.47 0.34
N MET A 58 -10.59 -11.11 -0.70
CA MET A 58 -10.63 -12.58 -0.79
C MET A 58 -9.23 -13.21 -0.73
N ILE A 59 -8.23 -12.57 -1.32
CA ILE A 59 -6.84 -13.05 -1.32
C ILE A 59 -6.20 -12.79 0.03
N ILE A 60 -6.25 -11.54 0.54
CA ILE A 60 -5.60 -11.15 1.81
C ILE A 60 -6.35 -11.70 3.03
N GLN A 61 -7.62 -12.06 2.88
CA GLN A 61 -8.49 -12.54 3.97
C GLN A 61 -8.68 -11.51 5.11
N SER A 62 -8.46 -10.21 4.82
CA SER A 62 -8.59 -9.12 5.79
C SER A 62 -9.15 -7.86 5.15
N SER A 63 -10.42 -7.56 5.42
CA SER A 63 -11.04 -6.29 5.01
C SER A 63 -10.48 -5.09 5.77
N SER A 64 -10.03 -5.30 7.01
CA SER A 64 -9.37 -4.25 7.80
C SER A 64 -8.05 -3.82 7.15
N ALA A 65 -7.18 -4.79 6.77
CA ALA A 65 -5.94 -4.51 6.05
C ALA A 65 -6.21 -3.80 4.72
N THR A 66 -7.18 -4.29 3.94
CA THR A 66 -7.61 -3.66 2.67
C THR A 66 -8.05 -2.21 2.89
N THR A 67 -8.87 -1.94 3.92
CA THR A 67 -9.38 -0.59 4.17
C THR A 67 -8.27 0.34 4.67
N VAL A 68 -7.39 -0.12 5.56
CA VAL A 68 -6.22 0.64 6.04
C VAL A 68 -5.31 1.02 4.88
N MET A 69 -5.04 0.09 3.97
CA MET A 69 -4.28 0.33 2.75
C MET A 69 -4.97 1.37 1.85
N VAL A 70 -6.29 1.27 1.65
CA VAL A 70 -7.06 2.25 0.87
C VAL A 70 -6.99 3.64 1.50
N VAL A 71 -7.07 3.75 2.83
CA VAL A 71 -6.86 5.01 3.57
C VAL A 71 -5.46 5.56 3.31
N GLY A 72 -4.43 4.70 3.32
CA GLY A 72 -3.05 5.06 2.96
C GLY A 72 -2.93 5.57 1.52
N PHE A 73 -3.54 4.90 0.55
CA PHE A 73 -3.54 5.33 -0.86
C PHE A 73 -4.25 6.67 -1.07
N VAL A 74 -5.37 6.89 -0.39
CA VAL A 74 -6.04 8.20 -0.42
C VAL A 74 -5.17 9.27 0.23
N ASN A 75 -4.49 8.94 1.33
CA ASN A 75 -3.56 9.83 2.01
C ASN A 75 -2.37 10.23 1.13
N ALA A 76 -1.86 9.28 0.35
CA ALA A 76 -0.80 9.46 -0.63
C ALA A 76 -1.30 10.06 -1.98
N GLY A 77 -2.58 10.39 -2.11
CA GLY A 77 -3.15 10.95 -3.34
C GLY A 77 -3.20 9.97 -4.54
N LEU A 78 -3.03 8.68 -4.30
CA LEU A 78 -3.04 7.62 -5.32
C LEU A 78 -4.44 7.21 -5.74
N LEU A 79 -5.41 7.36 -4.83
CA LEU A 79 -6.82 7.11 -5.06
C LEU A 79 -7.63 8.35 -4.71
N ASP A 80 -8.58 8.68 -5.56
CA ASP A 80 -9.61 9.62 -5.19
C ASP A 80 -10.66 8.97 -4.24
N LEU A 81 -11.47 9.82 -3.61
CA LEU A 81 -12.45 9.37 -2.62
C LEU A 81 -13.54 8.47 -3.24
N MET A 82 -13.86 8.65 -4.52
CA MET A 82 -14.88 7.86 -5.22
C MET A 82 -14.33 6.47 -5.58
N GLN A 83 -13.07 6.37 -6.00
CA GLN A 83 -12.37 5.11 -6.24
C GLN A 83 -12.23 4.33 -4.93
N ALA A 84 -11.76 4.98 -3.87
CA ALA A 84 -11.66 4.41 -2.53
C ALA A 84 -12.99 3.84 -2.03
N THR A 85 -14.11 4.56 -2.26
CA THR A 85 -15.45 4.08 -1.91
C THR A 85 -15.74 2.74 -2.59
N GLY A 86 -15.42 2.60 -3.88
CA GLY A 86 -15.63 1.33 -4.60
C GLY A 86 -14.89 0.17 -3.94
N VAL A 87 -13.60 0.36 -3.65
CA VAL A 87 -12.76 -0.68 -3.02
C VAL A 87 -13.25 -1.05 -1.61
N ILE A 88 -13.62 -0.06 -0.79
CA ILE A 88 -14.15 -0.26 0.56
C ILE A 88 -15.45 -1.08 0.52
N LEU A 89 -16.37 -0.76 -0.40
CA LEU A 89 -17.60 -1.52 -0.59
C LEU A 89 -17.28 -2.96 -1.02
N GLY A 90 -16.35 -3.15 -1.96
CA GLY A 90 -15.92 -4.48 -2.41
C GLY A 90 -15.28 -5.31 -1.31
N ALA A 91 -14.43 -4.72 -0.50
CA ALA A 91 -13.77 -5.38 0.62
C ALA A 91 -14.77 -6.02 1.60
N ASN A 92 -15.92 -5.38 1.80
CA ASN A 92 -16.97 -5.91 2.66
C ASN A 92 -17.58 -7.21 2.13
N ILE A 93 -17.70 -7.39 0.82
CA ILE A 93 -18.14 -8.67 0.23
C ILE A 93 -17.02 -9.70 0.32
N GLY A 94 -15.78 -9.31 -0.01
CA GLY A 94 -14.62 -10.22 -0.02
C GLY A 94 -14.37 -10.92 1.32
N THR A 95 -14.66 -10.24 2.44
CA THR A 95 -14.49 -10.80 3.79
C THR A 95 -15.40 -12.00 4.08
N THR A 96 -16.51 -12.16 3.33
CA THR A 96 -17.47 -13.25 3.61
C THR A 96 -16.95 -14.62 3.21
N VAL A 97 -15.93 -14.71 2.39
CA VAL A 97 -15.34 -15.99 1.91
C VAL A 97 -14.83 -16.84 3.07
N THR A 98 -14.30 -16.22 4.13
CA THR A 98 -13.86 -16.96 5.33
C THR A 98 -15.00 -17.75 5.96
N ALA A 99 -16.20 -17.17 6.08
CA ALA A 99 -17.38 -17.86 6.60
C ALA A 99 -17.74 -19.10 5.75
N TRP A 100 -17.68 -18.98 4.41
CA TRP A 100 -17.92 -20.13 3.54
C TRP A 100 -16.87 -21.22 3.66
N ILE A 101 -15.60 -20.84 3.89
CA ILE A 101 -14.53 -21.82 4.17
C ILE A 101 -14.84 -22.58 5.45
N VAL A 102 -15.21 -21.89 6.53
CA VAL A 102 -15.55 -22.52 7.82
C VAL A 102 -16.81 -23.39 7.68
N ALA A 103 -17.87 -22.88 7.04
CA ALA A 103 -19.12 -23.63 6.87
C ALA A 103 -18.99 -24.85 5.94
N GLY A 104 -18.12 -24.79 4.93
CA GLY A 104 -17.95 -25.85 3.93
C GLY A 104 -17.13 -27.06 4.39
N PHE A 105 -16.29 -26.88 5.43
CA PHE A 105 -15.41 -27.92 5.93
C PHE A 105 -15.78 -28.36 7.34
N GLN A 106 -16.85 -29.13 7.47
CA GLN A 106 -17.31 -29.66 8.78
C GLN A 106 -16.50 -30.84 9.29
N ALA A 107 -15.65 -31.46 8.47
CA ALA A 107 -14.88 -32.66 8.82
C ALA A 107 -13.58 -32.30 9.58
N THR A 108 -13.69 -31.98 10.87
CA THR A 108 -12.55 -31.63 11.74
C THR A 108 -11.55 -32.76 11.96
N ALA A 109 -11.97 -34.03 11.80
CA ALA A 109 -11.15 -35.21 12.10
C ALA A 109 -9.85 -35.31 11.29
N PHE A 110 -9.81 -34.80 10.05
CA PHE A 110 -8.62 -34.86 9.20
C PHE A 110 -7.73 -33.59 9.29
N MET A 111 -8.17 -32.56 10.00
CA MET A 111 -7.46 -31.28 10.05
C MET A 111 -6.09 -31.36 10.74
N PRO A 112 -5.83 -32.20 11.73
CA PRO A 112 -4.48 -32.41 12.25
C PRO A 112 -3.51 -32.97 11.19
N LEU A 113 -4.00 -33.83 10.28
CA LEU A 113 -3.19 -34.34 9.16
C LEU A 113 -2.91 -33.23 8.13
N VAL A 114 -3.90 -32.40 7.81
CA VAL A 114 -3.74 -31.24 6.93
C VAL A 114 -2.70 -30.27 7.52
N LEU A 115 -2.77 -30.00 8.83
CA LEU A 115 -1.79 -29.20 9.54
C LEU A 115 -0.38 -29.80 9.43
N LEU A 116 -0.24 -31.10 9.67
CA LEU A 116 1.04 -31.80 9.58
C LEU A 116 1.64 -31.69 8.14
N ILE A 117 0.82 -31.90 7.12
CA ILE A 117 1.25 -31.76 5.72
C ILE A 117 1.74 -30.34 5.45
N GLY A 118 0.99 -29.32 5.84
CA GLY A 118 1.37 -27.92 5.65
C GLY A 118 2.69 -27.58 6.35
N VAL A 119 2.85 -28.00 7.60
CA VAL A 119 4.11 -27.81 8.36
C VAL A 119 5.27 -28.55 7.70
N ALA A 120 5.07 -29.79 7.26
CA ALA A 120 6.10 -30.54 6.55
C ALA A 120 6.53 -29.84 5.25
N MET A 121 5.57 -29.28 4.50
CA MET A 121 5.87 -28.50 3.30
C MET A 121 6.72 -27.26 3.61
N ILE A 122 6.42 -26.55 4.70
CA ILE A 122 7.21 -25.37 5.12
C ILE A 122 8.63 -25.76 5.50
N MET A 123 8.80 -26.88 6.25
CA MET A 123 10.10 -27.28 6.82
C MET A 123 11.02 -28.00 5.84
N PHE A 124 10.46 -28.83 4.94
CA PHE A 124 11.27 -29.73 4.12
C PHE A 124 11.35 -29.35 2.64
N LEU A 125 10.47 -28.50 2.12
CA LEU A 125 10.53 -28.09 0.71
C LEU A 125 11.43 -26.86 0.56
N LYS A 126 12.35 -26.91 -0.41
CA LYS A 126 13.30 -25.81 -0.70
C LYS A 126 12.69 -24.70 -1.59
N LYS A 127 11.66 -25.03 -2.38
CA LYS A 127 11.04 -24.06 -3.30
C LYS A 127 10.12 -23.12 -2.53
N LEU A 128 10.42 -21.83 -2.53
CA LEU A 128 9.67 -20.78 -1.82
C LEU A 128 8.16 -20.80 -2.15
N LYS A 129 7.80 -21.01 -3.43
CA LYS A 129 6.39 -21.15 -3.84
C LYS A 129 5.67 -22.30 -3.12
N LEU A 130 6.34 -23.43 -2.92
CA LEU A 130 5.75 -24.58 -2.22
C LEU A 130 5.68 -24.35 -0.70
N GLN A 131 6.64 -23.62 -0.13
CA GLN A 131 6.57 -23.21 1.28
C GLN A 131 5.38 -22.28 1.53
N ARG A 132 5.11 -21.32 0.62
CA ARG A 132 3.93 -20.43 0.70
C ARG A 132 2.62 -21.23 0.62
N VAL A 133 2.53 -22.20 -0.28
CA VAL A 133 1.39 -23.14 -0.31
C VAL A 133 1.30 -23.93 0.99
N GLY A 134 2.44 -24.36 1.54
CA GLY A 134 2.51 -25.00 2.85
C GLY A 134 1.96 -24.12 3.98
N GLN A 135 2.25 -22.82 3.96
CA GLN A 135 1.69 -21.85 4.92
C GLN A 135 0.16 -21.77 4.85
N VAL A 136 -0.40 -21.73 3.62
CA VAL A 136 -1.87 -21.76 3.44
C VAL A 136 -2.47 -23.03 4.00
N ILE A 137 -1.88 -24.20 3.70
CA ILE A 137 -2.38 -25.51 4.16
C ILE A 137 -2.22 -25.64 5.68
N ALA A 138 -1.10 -25.22 6.24
CA ALA A 138 -0.86 -25.25 7.69
C ALA A 138 -1.83 -24.30 8.42
N GLY A 139 -2.00 -23.07 7.90
CA GLY A 139 -2.95 -22.10 8.45
C GLY A 139 -4.38 -22.60 8.43
N PHE A 140 -4.81 -23.21 7.33
CA PHE A 140 -6.11 -23.86 7.21
C PHE A 140 -6.28 -25.00 8.22
N GLY A 141 -5.32 -25.92 8.32
CA GLY A 141 -5.35 -27.01 9.30
C GLY A 141 -5.39 -26.50 10.74
N MET A 142 -4.58 -25.47 11.06
CA MET A 142 -4.50 -24.86 12.39
C MET A 142 -5.82 -24.16 12.78
N LEU A 143 -6.47 -23.47 11.84
CA LEU A 143 -7.78 -22.85 12.01
C LEU A 143 -8.82 -23.88 12.50
N PHE A 144 -8.93 -25.00 11.79
CA PHE A 144 -9.92 -26.04 12.14
C PHE A 144 -9.54 -26.85 13.40
N VAL A 145 -8.26 -27.08 13.66
CA VAL A 145 -7.82 -27.70 14.92
C VAL A 145 -8.17 -26.77 16.08
N GLY A 146 -7.91 -25.46 15.98
CA GLY A 146 -8.30 -24.47 16.99
C GLY A 146 -9.81 -24.43 17.22
N MET A 147 -10.59 -24.45 16.13
CA MET A 147 -12.05 -24.48 16.19
C MET A 147 -12.57 -25.77 16.88
N GLY A 148 -11.96 -26.92 16.59
CA GLY A 148 -12.28 -28.20 17.28
C GLY A 148 -12.01 -28.13 18.77
N MET A 149 -10.85 -27.59 19.18
CA MET A 149 -10.51 -27.40 20.60
C MET A 149 -11.50 -26.47 21.32
N MET A 150 -11.88 -25.36 20.69
CA MET A 150 -12.90 -24.45 21.24
C MET A 150 -14.25 -25.17 21.36
N SER A 151 -14.66 -25.88 20.32
CA SER A 151 -15.91 -26.64 20.28
C SER A 151 -15.99 -27.66 21.44
N ASP A 152 -14.94 -28.47 21.63
CA ASP A 152 -14.90 -29.47 22.69
C ASP A 152 -14.89 -28.82 24.08
N ALA A 153 -14.22 -27.70 24.26
CA ALA A 153 -14.22 -26.96 25.51
C ALA A 153 -15.59 -26.36 25.88
N MET A 154 -16.41 -26.04 24.85
CA MET A 154 -17.73 -25.42 25.03
C MET A 154 -18.90 -26.43 25.20
N LYS A 155 -18.73 -27.69 24.78
CA LYS A 155 -19.78 -28.73 24.91
C LYS A 155 -20.44 -28.82 26.30
N PRO A 156 -19.68 -28.81 27.41
CA PRO A 156 -20.30 -28.89 28.74
C PRO A 156 -21.09 -27.63 29.12
N LEU A 157 -20.83 -26.49 28.46
CA LEU A 157 -21.59 -25.26 28.69
C LEU A 157 -22.96 -25.30 28.00
N ALA A 158 -23.08 -25.98 26.86
CA ALA A 158 -24.34 -26.16 26.17
C ALA A 158 -25.39 -26.89 27.06
N GLU A 159 -24.94 -27.75 27.97
CA GLU A 159 -25.79 -28.50 28.93
C GLU A 159 -26.06 -27.69 30.22
N SER A 160 -25.43 -26.54 30.43
CA SER A 160 -25.55 -25.74 31.64
C SER A 160 -26.81 -24.86 31.64
N ALA A 161 -27.70 -25.06 32.58
CA ALA A 161 -28.89 -24.21 32.75
C ALA A 161 -28.56 -22.76 33.10
N GLU A 162 -27.41 -22.52 33.76
CA GLU A 162 -26.94 -21.15 34.07
C GLU A 162 -26.47 -20.44 32.79
N PHE A 163 -25.79 -21.17 31.91
CA PHE A 163 -25.36 -20.64 30.63
C PHE A 163 -26.57 -20.34 29.71
N ALA A 164 -27.55 -21.23 29.66
CA ALA A 164 -28.79 -21.01 28.93
C ALA A 164 -29.52 -19.74 29.41
N ARG A 165 -29.55 -19.49 30.73
CA ARG A 165 -30.11 -18.25 31.30
C ARG A 165 -29.30 -17.01 30.91
N LEU A 166 -27.96 -17.11 30.89
CA LEU A 166 -27.10 -16.01 30.42
C LEU A 166 -27.38 -15.70 28.95
N MET A 167 -27.54 -16.74 28.13
CA MET A 167 -27.85 -16.56 26.69
C MET A 167 -29.24 -15.94 26.46
N THR A 168 -30.22 -16.18 27.33
CA THR A 168 -31.52 -15.47 27.22
C THR A 168 -31.39 -13.97 27.48
N ALA A 169 -30.41 -13.49 28.23
CA ALA A 169 -30.11 -12.05 28.37
C ALA A 169 -29.63 -11.42 27.05
N PHE A 170 -28.98 -12.21 26.19
CA PHE A 170 -28.54 -11.77 24.86
C PHE A 170 -29.59 -11.98 23.76
N SER A 171 -30.79 -12.43 24.07
CA SER A 171 -31.92 -12.51 23.12
C SER A 171 -32.46 -11.13 22.71
N ASN A 172 -32.10 -10.07 23.44
CA ASN A 172 -32.42 -8.70 23.03
C ASN A 172 -31.59 -8.33 21.79
N PRO A 173 -32.21 -7.93 20.66
CA PRO A 173 -31.54 -7.59 19.41
C PRO A 173 -30.46 -6.53 19.54
N ILE A 174 -30.69 -5.49 20.33
CA ILE A 174 -29.73 -4.40 20.55
C ILE A 174 -28.53 -4.92 21.36
N MET A 175 -28.76 -5.73 22.38
CA MET A 175 -27.67 -6.30 23.18
C MET A 175 -26.81 -7.26 22.35
N ALA A 176 -27.42 -8.11 21.52
CA ALA A 176 -26.73 -9.00 20.60
C ALA A 176 -25.87 -8.22 19.58
N LEU A 177 -26.41 -7.14 19.04
CA LEU A 177 -25.66 -6.24 18.15
C LEU A 177 -24.47 -5.61 18.88
N LEU A 178 -24.65 -5.09 20.09
CA LEU A 178 -23.57 -4.47 20.88
C LEU A 178 -22.47 -5.48 21.22
N VAL A 179 -22.82 -6.73 21.53
CA VAL A 179 -21.85 -7.82 21.72
C VAL A 179 -21.01 -8.04 20.45
N GLY A 180 -21.67 -8.10 19.28
CA GLY A 180 -20.96 -8.20 18.00
C GLY A 180 -20.01 -7.02 17.75
N VAL A 181 -20.43 -5.80 18.06
CA VAL A 181 -19.58 -4.58 17.98
C VAL A 181 -18.37 -4.72 18.90
N ALA A 182 -18.61 -5.03 20.18
CA ALA A 182 -17.54 -5.06 21.20
C ALA A 182 -16.51 -6.16 20.92
N VAL A 183 -16.98 -7.39 20.62
CA VAL A 183 -16.10 -8.52 20.30
C VAL A 183 -15.23 -8.22 19.09
N THR A 184 -15.83 -7.69 18.03
CA THR A 184 -15.09 -7.39 16.80
C THR A 184 -14.15 -6.18 16.95
N ALA A 185 -14.55 -5.17 17.72
CA ALA A 185 -13.67 -4.03 18.02
C ALA A 185 -12.42 -4.46 18.82
N ILE A 186 -12.56 -5.44 19.73
CA ILE A 186 -11.45 -5.99 20.52
C ILE A 186 -10.55 -6.89 19.64
N ILE A 187 -11.15 -7.84 18.92
CA ILE A 187 -10.44 -8.80 18.06
C ILE A 187 -9.88 -8.12 16.81
N GLN A 188 -10.49 -7.02 16.36
CA GLN A 188 -10.18 -6.27 15.13
C GLN A 188 -10.27 -7.11 13.84
N SER A 189 -11.05 -8.18 13.87
CA SER A 189 -11.29 -9.08 12.75
C SER A 189 -12.73 -9.59 12.75
N SER A 190 -13.54 -9.12 11.76
CA SER A 190 -14.90 -9.62 11.59
C SER A 190 -14.95 -11.07 11.13
N SER A 191 -13.99 -11.50 10.30
CA SER A 191 -13.90 -12.90 9.88
C SER A 191 -13.68 -13.84 11.08
N ALA A 192 -12.80 -13.42 12.02
CA ALA A 192 -12.59 -14.17 13.26
C ALA A 192 -13.84 -14.20 14.13
N SER A 193 -14.50 -13.07 14.30
CA SER A 193 -15.72 -12.96 15.10
C SER A 193 -16.87 -13.81 14.54
N VAL A 194 -17.03 -13.81 13.20
CA VAL A 194 -18.03 -14.65 12.53
C VAL A 194 -17.67 -16.14 12.64
N GLY A 195 -16.40 -16.54 12.49
CA GLY A 195 -15.96 -17.92 12.67
C GLY A 195 -16.19 -18.44 14.11
N ILE A 196 -15.95 -17.58 15.12
CA ILE A 196 -16.30 -17.91 16.52
C ILE A 196 -17.82 -18.08 16.65
N LEU A 197 -18.60 -17.20 16.05
CA LEU A 197 -20.06 -17.28 16.06
C LEU A 197 -20.57 -18.57 15.40
N GLU A 198 -19.98 -18.97 14.27
CA GLU A 198 -20.30 -20.24 13.59
C GLU A 198 -20.05 -21.43 14.50
N MET A 199 -18.92 -21.44 15.19
CA MET A 199 -18.59 -22.51 16.17
C MET A 199 -19.62 -22.56 17.32
N LEU A 200 -20.00 -21.39 17.87
CA LEU A 200 -21.00 -21.30 18.94
C LEU A 200 -22.39 -21.77 18.45
N ALA A 201 -22.75 -21.46 17.23
CA ALA A 201 -24.01 -21.88 16.62
C ALA A 201 -24.03 -23.38 16.34
N ILE A 202 -22.92 -23.98 15.87
CA ILE A 202 -22.77 -25.45 15.71
C ILE A 202 -23.01 -26.19 17.05
N GLN A 203 -22.56 -25.61 18.17
CA GLN A 203 -22.76 -26.14 19.50
C GLN A 203 -24.17 -25.86 20.07
N GLY A 204 -25.04 -25.18 19.32
CA GLY A 204 -26.36 -24.80 19.80
C GLY A 204 -26.36 -23.74 20.91
N LEU A 205 -25.22 -23.06 21.14
CA LEU A 205 -25.05 -22.06 22.20
C LEU A 205 -25.67 -20.71 21.83
N VAL A 206 -25.69 -20.36 20.55
CA VAL A 206 -26.28 -19.13 20.06
C VAL A 206 -27.30 -19.47 18.97
N PRO A 207 -28.60 -19.15 19.16
CA PRO A 207 -29.63 -19.39 18.17
C PRO A 207 -29.45 -18.48 16.94
N LEU A 208 -29.97 -18.90 15.77
CA LEU A 208 -29.86 -18.15 14.51
C LEU A 208 -30.37 -16.72 14.64
N GLU A 209 -31.50 -16.50 15.31
CA GLU A 209 -32.08 -15.17 15.50
C GLU A 209 -31.10 -14.20 16.19
N THR A 210 -30.46 -14.63 17.26
CA THR A 210 -29.43 -13.85 17.95
C THR A 210 -28.18 -13.67 17.09
N SER A 211 -27.79 -14.71 16.35
CA SER A 211 -26.62 -14.68 15.45
C SER A 211 -26.75 -13.61 14.36
N LEU A 212 -27.96 -13.38 13.83
CA LEU A 212 -28.19 -12.33 12.83
C LEU A 212 -27.82 -10.94 13.36
N TYR A 213 -28.20 -10.60 14.59
CA TYR A 213 -27.88 -9.31 15.21
C TYR A 213 -26.39 -9.22 15.60
N ILE A 214 -25.77 -10.31 16.03
CA ILE A 214 -24.32 -10.34 16.30
C ILE A 214 -23.54 -10.08 15.01
N ILE A 215 -23.90 -10.70 13.87
CA ILE A 215 -23.29 -10.47 12.56
C ILE A 215 -23.37 -8.98 12.18
N MET A 216 -24.53 -8.34 12.39
CA MET A 216 -24.68 -6.91 12.15
C MET A 216 -23.74 -6.09 13.01
N GLY A 217 -23.56 -6.47 14.27
CA GLY A 217 -22.63 -5.83 15.20
C GLY A 217 -21.16 -5.99 14.74
N THR A 218 -20.77 -7.17 14.24
CA THR A 218 -19.40 -7.40 13.74
C THR A 218 -19.05 -6.43 12.61
N ASN A 219 -20.03 -6.05 11.82
CA ASN A 219 -19.91 -5.10 10.73
C ASN A 219 -19.44 -3.71 11.20
N ILE A 220 -20.09 -3.18 12.22
CA ILE A 220 -19.73 -1.88 12.81
C ILE A 220 -18.38 -1.98 13.55
N GLY A 221 -18.14 -3.07 14.29
CA GLY A 221 -16.92 -3.30 15.06
C GLY A 221 -15.64 -3.25 14.20
N THR A 222 -15.72 -3.71 12.95
CA THR A 222 -14.61 -3.69 11.99
C THR A 222 -14.12 -2.27 11.66
N CYS A 223 -14.98 -1.26 11.81
CA CYS A 223 -14.64 0.13 11.44
C CYS A 223 -13.59 0.76 12.38
N VAL A 224 -13.41 0.20 13.58
CA VAL A 224 -12.46 0.73 14.57
C VAL A 224 -11.04 0.81 14.00
N THR A 225 -10.59 -0.22 13.29
CA THR A 225 -9.24 -0.26 12.66
C THR A 225 -9.07 0.83 11.62
N ALA A 226 -10.05 1.05 10.75
CA ALA A 226 -10.01 2.10 9.73
C ALA A 226 -10.01 3.49 10.37
N MET A 227 -10.80 3.70 11.41
CA MET A 227 -10.85 4.98 12.12
C MET A 227 -9.53 5.27 12.87
N LEU A 228 -8.92 4.27 13.50
CA LEU A 228 -7.61 4.41 14.13
C LEU A 228 -6.52 4.72 13.09
N SER A 229 -6.55 4.06 11.94
CA SER A 229 -5.58 4.32 10.87
C SER A 229 -5.69 5.72 10.28
N ALA A 230 -6.85 6.38 10.37
CA ALA A 230 -7.06 7.74 9.88
C ALA A 230 -6.57 8.83 10.85
N VAL A 231 -6.13 8.47 12.06
CA VAL A 231 -5.56 9.44 13.00
C VAL A 231 -4.25 10.00 12.42
N GLY A 232 -4.11 11.32 12.38
CA GLY A 232 -2.97 11.99 11.77
C GLY A 232 -2.97 12.06 10.23
N ALA A 233 -3.94 11.42 9.55
CA ALA A 233 -4.04 11.45 8.10
C ALA A 233 -4.63 12.76 7.56
N THR A 234 -4.52 12.96 6.23
CA THR A 234 -5.16 14.05 5.48
C THR A 234 -6.68 14.02 5.65
N ARG A 235 -7.35 15.12 5.34
CA ARG A 235 -8.82 15.20 5.41
C ARG A 235 -9.48 14.21 4.46
N THR A 236 -8.93 14.05 3.27
CA THR A 236 -9.44 13.10 2.28
C THR A 236 -9.30 11.65 2.75
N ALA A 237 -8.19 11.29 3.39
CA ALA A 237 -8.01 9.98 4.01
C ALA A 237 -8.96 9.75 5.21
N LYS A 238 -9.20 10.76 6.04
CA LYS A 238 -10.22 10.72 7.10
C LYS A 238 -11.63 10.52 6.55
N ARG A 239 -11.95 11.16 5.41
CA ARG A 239 -13.23 10.94 4.70
C ARG A 239 -13.36 9.50 4.22
N ALA A 240 -12.27 8.88 3.70
CA ALA A 240 -12.29 7.47 3.28
C ALA A 240 -12.58 6.53 4.46
N ALA A 241 -11.94 6.72 5.60
CA ALA A 241 -12.24 5.95 6.82
C ALA A 241 -13.69 6.19 7.32
N LEU A 242 -14.17 7.43 7.23
CA LEU A 242 -15.54 7.78 7.60
C LEU A 242 -16.57 7.19 6.63
N ILE A 243 -16.27 7.04 5.34
CA ILE A 243 -17.09 6.30 4.38
C ILE A 243 -17.29 4.87 4.86
N HIS A 244 -16.23 4.18 5.27
CA HIS A 244 -16.31 2.82 5.79
C HIS A 244 -17.22 2.75 7.02
N LEU A 245 -17.07 3.67 7.97
CA LEU A 245 -17.94 3.74 9.16
C LEU A 245 -19.39 4.03 8.78
N MET A 246 -19.65 5.07 7.98
CA MET A 246 -21.02 5.47 7.60
C MET A 246 -21.74 4.38 6.80
N PHE A 247 -21.03 3.75 5.88
CA PHE A 247 -21.55 2.61 5.12
C PHE A 247 -21.99 1.48 6.06
N ASN A 248 -21.12 1.05 6.97
CA ASN A 248 -21.44 -0.05 7.88
C ASN A 248 -22.51 0.31 8.91
N VAL A 249 -22.53 1.54 9.45
CA VAL A 249 -23.56 1.97 10.42
C VAL A 249 -24.92 2.12 9.75
N LEU A 250 -24.99 2.84 8.63
CA LEU A 250 -26.25 3.07 7.93
C LEU A 250 -26.80 1.78 7.32
N GLY A 251 -25.92 0.93 6.75
CA GLY A 251 -26.30 -0.37 6.23
C GLY A 251 -26.82 -1.30 7.31
N THR A 252 -26.10 -1.38 8.43
CA THR A 252 -26.56 -2.13 9.60
C THR A 252 -27.93 -1.64 10.09
N LEU A 253 -28.17 -0.33 10.15
CA LEU A 253 -29.46 0.22 10.55
C LEU A 253 -30.59 -0.23 9.62
N VAL A 254 -30.38 -0.16 8.31
CA VAL A 254 -31.36 -0.60 7.31
C VAL A 254 -31.66 -2.08 7.46
N VAL A 255 -30.63 -2.92 7.55
CA VAL A 255 -30.80 -4.38 7.66
C VAL A 255 -31.39 -4.77 9.02
N PHE A 256 -31.02 -4.07 10.11
CA PHE A 256 -31.63 -4.27 11.42
C PHE A 256 -33.16 -4.08 11.39
N ILE A 257 -33.62 -3.00 10.74
CA ILE A 257 -35.04 -2.75 10.56
C ILE A 257 -35.68 -3.87 9.73
N LEU A 258 -35.05 -4.26 8.60
CA LEU A 258 -35.61 -5.32 7.75
C LEU A 258 -35.70 -6.66 8.46
N VAL A 259 -34.65 -7.07 9.20
CA VAL A 259 -34.65 -8.34 9.95
C VAL A 259 -35.66 -8.31 11.12
N SER A 260 -35.90 -7.12 11.70
CA SER A 260 -36.92 -6.97 12.75
C SER A 260 -38.37 -7.02 12.23
N LEU A 261 -38.60 -6.66 10.96
CA LEU A 261 -39.92 -6.63 10.35
C LEU A 261 -40.23 -7.87 9.51
N LEU A 262 -39.25 -8.54 8.96
CA LEU A 262 -39.40 -9.68 8.06
C LEU A 262 -38.95 -10.98 8.75
N PRO A 263 -39.55 -12.12 8.41
CA PRO A 263 -39.17 -13.42 9.00
C PRO A 263 -37.87 -13.99 8.41
N VAL A 264 -36.78 -13.21 8.44
CA VAL A 264 -35.48 -13.57 7.83
C VAL A 264 -34.90 -14.82 8.48
N SER A 265 -35.02 -14.95 9.80
CA SER A 265 -34.57 -16.15 10.53
C SER A 265 -35.29 -17.42 10.06
N THR A 266 -36.59 -17.31 9.75
CA THR A 266 -37.37 -18.44 9.20
C THR A 266 -36.86 -18.82 7.80
N TRP A 267 -36.60 -17.84 6.93
CA TRP A 267 -36.10 -18.10 5.56
C TRP A 267 -34.74 -18.78 5.56
N ILE A 268 -33.82 -18.26 6.36
CA ILE A 268 -32.46 -18.82 6.50
C ILE A 268 -32.49 -20.14 7.26
N GLY A 269 -33.41 -20.31 8.20
CA GLY A 269 -33.57 -21.52 9.00
C GLY A 269 -33.92 -22.78 8.19
N HIS A 270 -34.38 -22.64 6.94
CA HIS A 270 -34.60 -23.77 6.01
C HIS A 270 -33.29 -24.33 5.43
N ILE A 271 -32.17 -23.65 5.63
CA ILE A 271 -30.85 -24.09 5.18
C ILE A 271 -30.29 -25.10 6.19
N ASP A 272 -29.79 -26.23 5.70
CA ASP A 272 -29.23 -27.27 6.55
C ASP A 272 -27.87 -26.86 7.12
N GLY A 273 -27.77 -26.88 8.45
CA GLY A 273 -26.54 -26.66 9.22
C GLY A 273 -26.32 -25.21 9.68
N PRO A 274 -26.09 -25.01 11.00
CA PRO A 274 -25.98 -23.70 11.62
C PRO A 274 -24.85 -22.82 11.04
N ALA A 275 -23.69 -23.40 10.72
CA ALA A 275 -22.59 -22.65 10.12
C ALA A 275 -22.95 -22.12 8.73
N LEU A 276 -23.62 -22.94 7.90
CA LEU A 276 -24.04 -22.51 6.56
C LEU A 276 -25.12 -21.41 6.65
N GLN A 277 -26.03 -21.50 7.62
CA GLN A 277 -27.00 -20.45 7.91
C GLN A 277 -26.30 -19.11 8.20
N ILE A 278 -25.26 -19.10 9.02
CA ILE A 278 -24.48 -17.90 9.35
C ILE A 278 -23.72 -17.38 8.13
N ALA A 279 -23.06 -18.26 7.35
CA ALA A 279 -22.33 -17.87 6.15
C ALA A 279 -23.26 -17.22 5.12
N VAL A 280 -24.45 -17.80 4.89
CA VAL A 280 -25.47 -17.24 3.99
C VAL A 280 -26.00 -15.92 4.52
N ALA A 281 -26.34 -15.84 5.82
CA ALA A 281 -26.79 -14.61 6.45
C ALA A 281 -25.77 -13.49 6.31
N HIS A 282 -24.50 -13.76 6.63
CA HIS A 282 -23.40 -12.81 6.55
C HIS A 282 -23.21 -12.32 5.10
N THR A 283 -23.17 -13.22 4.14
CA THR A 283 -22.98 -12.87 2.73
C THR A 283 -24.18 -12.09 2.19
N SER A 284 -25.41 -12.54 2.46
CA SER A 284 -26.63 -11.86 2.01
C SER A 284 -26.70 -10.43 2.56
N PHE A 285 -26.37 -10.26 3.84
CA PHE A 285 -26.29 -8.96 4.48
C PHE A 285 -25.29 -8.05 3.78
N LYS A 286 -24.04 -8.50 3.57
CA LYS A 286 -22.98 -7.72 2.92
C LYS A 286 -23.30 -7.39 1.46
N VAL A 287 -23.81 -8.36 0.70
CA VAL A 287 -24.21 -8.13 -0.70
C VAL A 287 -25.35 -7.12 -0.80
N PHE A 288 -26.38 -7.27 0.04
CA PHE A 288 -27.50 -6.34 0.07
C PHE A 288 -27.05 -4.91 0.42
N GLU A 289 -26.21 -4.76 1.45
CA GLU A 289 -25.63 -3.48 1.85
C GLU A 289 -24.88 -2.83 0.69
N VAL A 290 -23.99 -3.58 0.06
CA VAL A 290 -23.17 -3.08 -1.07
C VAL A 290 -24.06 -2.70 -2.25
N LEU A 291 -25.07 -3.50 -2.62
CA LEU A 291 -26.00 -3.18 -3.70
C LEU A 291 -26.73 -1.85 -3.44
N CYS A 292 -27.18 -1.60 -2.22
CA CYS A 292 -27.82 -0.33 -1.84
C CYS A 292 -26.83 0.84 -1.97
N PHE A 293 -25.63 0.70 -1.42
CA PHE A 293 -24.69 1.82 -1.33
C PHE A 293 -23.85 2.06 -2.60
N VAL A 294 -23.71 1.08 -3.49
CA VAL A 294 -23.15 1.32 -4.84
C VAL A 294 -23.99 2.35 -5.60
N LEU A 295 -25.30 2.27 -5.48
CA LEU A 295 -26.22 3.25 -6.09
C LEU A 295 -26.14 4.61 -5.39
N LEU A 296 -25.98 4.61 -4.07
CA LEU A 296 -25.91 5.79 -3.23
C LEU A 296 -24.49 6.34 -3.00
N ARG A 297 -23.46 5.80 -3.67
CA ARG A 297 -22.05 6.16 -3.43
C ARG A 297 -21.76 7.65 -3.52
N LYS A 298 -22.36 8.36 -4.49
CA LYS A 298 -22.20 9.82 -4.62
C LYS A 298 -22.76 10.57 -3.43
N TRP A 299 -23.89 10.10 -2.91
CA TRP A 299 -24.51 10.66 -1.70
C TRP A 299 -23.63 10.40 -0.47
N LEU A 300 -23.08 9.19 -0.33
CA LEU A 300 -22.21 8.83 0.78
C LEU A 300 -20.93 9.70 0.78
N VAL A 301 -20.30 9.89 -0.39
CA VAL A 301 -19.16 10.80 -0.54
C VAL A 301 -19.54 12.24 -0.17
N LYS A 302 -20.69 12.73 -0.63
CA LYS A 302 -21.17 14.08 -0.28
C LYS A 302 -21.42 14.22 1.23
N LEU A 303 -21.97 13.20 1.87
CA LEU A 303 -22.21 13.18 3.31
C LEU A 303 -20.90 13.34 4.11
N VAL A 304 -19.87 12.55 3.78
CA VAL A 304 -18.58 12.63 4.50
C VAL A 304 -17.82 13.93 4.20
N MET A 305 -18.01 14.54 3.03
CA MET A 305 -17.46 15.87 2.73
C MET A 305 -18.10 16.96 3.61
N ILE A 306 -19.38 16.82 3.96
CA ILE A 306 -20.06 17.71 4.90
C ILE A 306 -19.57 17.48 6.34
N LEU A 307 -19.39 16.22 6.74
CA LEU A 307 -18.96 15.86 8.10
C LEU A 307 -17.49 16.22 8.37
N VAL A 308 -16.64 16.19 7.33
CA VAL A 308 -15.22 16.59 7.41
C VAL A 308 -15.00 17.71 6.38
N PRO A 309 -15.31 18.97 6.71
CA PRO A 309 -15.23 20.10 5.78
C PRO A 309 -13.77 20.54 5.53
N GLY A 310 -13.56 21.30 4.44
CA GLY A 310 -12.30 21.89 4.05
C GLY A 310 -11.55 21.04 3.02
N GLU A 311 -10.53 21.63 2.43
CA GLU A 311 -9.62 20.97 1.49
C GLU A 311 -8.33 20.58 2.23
N ASP A 312 -7.66 19.56 1.71
CA ASP A 312 -6.31 19.25 2.15
C ASP A 312 -5.43 20.44 1.74
N LYS A 313 -4.59 20.90 2.63
CA LYS A 313 -3.54 21.85 2.23
C LYS A 313 -2.75 21.17 1.12
N GLN A 314 -2.57 21.85 -0.03
CA GLN A 314 -1.59 21.41 -1.02
C GLN A 314 -0.29 21.22 -0.26
N GLY A 315 0.25 19.99 -0.33
CA GLY A 315 1.35 19.60 0.52
C GLY A 315 2.51 20.57 0.39
N GLU A 316 3.11 20.91 1.50
CA GLU A 316 4.43 21.54 1.48
C GLU A 316 5.30 20.69 0.54
N GLU A 317 6.06 21.32 -0.35
CA GLU A 317 6.96 20.61 -1.25
C GLU A 317 7.87 19.67 -0.46
N LYS A 318 8.26 20.05 0.74
CA LYS A 318 9.00 19.28 1.73
C LYS A 318 8.09 18.31 2.50
N SER A 319 7.52 17.32 1.81
CA SER A 319 6.67 16.27 2.38
C SER A 319 6.74 14.98 1.58
N ARG A 320 6.53 13.83 2.26
CA ARG A 320 6.34 12.53 1.61
C ARG A 320 5.01 12.53 0.88
N LYS A 321 4.99 12.25 -0.42
CA LYS A 321 3.77 12.21 -1.21
C LYS A 321 3.23 10.78 -1.34
N PHE A 322 4.09 9.83 -1.68
CA PHE A 322 3.70 8.45 -1.98
C PHE A 322 4.01 7.48 -0.82
N LEU A 323 4.87 7.88 0.13
CA LEU A 323 5.25 7.05 1.26
C LEU A 323 4.27 7.24 2.43
N ASP A 324 3.60 6.17 2.82
CA ASP A 324 2.72 6.12 3.98
C ASP A 324 3.01 4.84 4.79
N ASP A 325 3.25 4.98 6.10
CA ASP A 325 3.64 3.87 6.96
C ASP A 325 2.53 2.79 7.05
N ARG A 326 1.27 3.13 6.75
CA ARG A 326 0.14 2.19 6.68
C ARG A 326 0.28 1.20 5.53
N ILE A 327 0.98 1.61 4.46
CA ILE A 327 1.21 0.78 3.26
C ILE A 327 2.26 -0.30 3.54
N LEU A 328 3.10 -0.14 4.57
CA LEU A 328 4.05 -1.17 5.01
C LEU A 328 3.35 -2.48 5.43
N SER A 329 2.08 -2.43 5.81
CA SER A 329 1.29 -3.64 6.05
C SER A 329 1.10 -4.52 4.81
N THR A 330 1.39 -4.00 3.60
CA THR A 330 1.32 -4.73 2.33
C THR A 330 2.64 -4.55 1.57
N PRO A 331 3.67 -5.35 1.91
CA PRO A 331 5.06 -5.14 1.49
C PRO A 331 5.28 -4.95 -0.02
N PRO A 332 4.67 -5.74 -0.93
CA PRO A 332 4.87 -5.55 -2.36
C PRO A 332 4.39 -4.19 -2.87
N ILE A 333 3.40 -3.60 -2.20
CA ILE A 333 2.87 -2.29 -2.56
C ILE A 333 3.77 -1.18 -2.02
N ALA A 334 4.33 -1.37 -0.81
CA ALA A 334 5.29 -0.42 -0.24
C ALA A 334 6.49 -0.21 -1.18
N VAL A 335 7.04 -1.27 -1.77
CA VAL A 335 8.13 -1.19 -2.76
C VAL A 335 7.70 -0.39 -4.01
N ALA A 336 6.49 -0.61 -4.52
CA ALA A 336 5.98 0.16 -5.66
C ALA A 336 5.79 1.67 -5.34
N GLN A 337 5.45 2.01 -4.09
CA GLN A 337 5.34 3.40 -3.66
C GLN A 337 6.72 4.06 -3.47
N ILE A 338 7.73 3.32 -3.05
CA ILE A 338 9.11 3.78 -3.01
C ILE A 338 9.56 4.20 -4.43
N CYS A 339 9.30 3.38 -5.44
CA CYS A 339 9.61 3.75 -6.83
C CYS A 339 9.01 5.11 -7.23
N LYS A 340 7.72 5.33 -6.91
CA LYS A 340 7.05 6.60 -7.25
C LYS A 340 7.61 7.81 -6.51
N GLU A 341 8.03 7.63 -5.26
CA GLU A 341 8.67 8.72 -4.52
C GLU A 341 10.07 9.02 -5.07
N ILE A 342 10.81 7.99 -5.51
CA ILE A 342 12.09 8.13 -6.21
C ILE A 342 11.90 8.86 -7.54
N GLU A 343 10.89 8.51 -8.33
CA GLU A 343 10.55 9.23 -9.58
C GLU A 343 10.26 10.71 -9.31
N ARG A 344 9.47 11.01 -8.27
CA ARG A 344 9.21 12.40 -7.86
C ARG A 344 10.49 13.15 -7.46
N MET A 345 11.38 12.48 -6.72
CA MET A 345 12.67 13.04 -6.33
C MET A 345 13.51 13.38 -7.58
N GLY A 346 13.54 12.47 -8.55
CA GLY A 346 14.21 12.67 -9.83
C GLY A 346 13.64 13.85 -10.62
N ASP A 347 12.32 13.96 -10.72
CA ASP A 347 11.65 15.08 -11.37
C ASP A 347 12.02 16.44 -10.74
N ILE A 348 12.12 16.47 -9.39
CA ILE A 348 12.53 17.68 -8.67
C ILE A 348 14.00 18.01 -8.94
N ALA A 349 14.90 17.02 -8.87
CA ALA A 349 16.34 17.22 -9.08
C ALA A 349 16.64 17.75 -10.49
N ILE A 350 16.06 17.17 -11.54
CA ILE A 350 16.29 17.63 -12.91
C ILE A 350 15.65 18.97 -13.21
N ALA A 351 14.48 19.26 -12.62
CA ALA A 351 13.86 20.58 -12.72
C ALA A 351 14.72 21.64 -12.01
N ASN A 352 15.35 21.28 -10.89
CA ASN A 352 16.25 22.13 -10.14
C ASN A 352 17.52 22.47 -10.94
N LEU A 353 18.12 21.45 -11.57
CA LEU A 353 19.25 21.66 -12.50
C LEU A 353 18.88 22.63 -13.63
N THR A 354 17.73 22.42 -14.26
CA THR A 354 17.25 23.29 -15.35
C THR A 354 17.06 24.73 -14.86
N ARG A 355 16.46 24.90 -13.67
CA ARG A 355 16.25 26.22 -13.05
C ARG A 355 17.58 26.93 -12.72
N ALA A 356 18.57 26.20 -12.22
CA ALA A 356 19.90 26.72 -11.93
C ALA A 356 20.59 27.23 -13.22
N MET A 357 20.47 26.47 -14.30
CA MET A 357 21.00 26.86 -15.61
C MET A 357 20.24 28.06 -16.20
N ASP A 358 18.92 28.14 -16.02
CA ASP A 358 18.13 29.32 -16.42
C ASP A 358 18.55 30.58 -15.64
N ALA A 359 18.82 30.43 -14.32
CA ALA A 359 19.40 31.52 -13.52
C ALA A 359 20.73 32.00 -14.12
N PHE A 360 21.58 31.05 -14.54
CA PHE A 360 22.85 31.36 -15.17
C PHE A 360 22.67 32.06 -16.53
N PHE A 361 21.84 31.53 -17.43
CA PHE A 361 21.66 32.08 -18.79
C PHE A 361 21.03 33.47 -18.76
N ASN A 362 19.98 33.63 -17.93
CA ASN A 362 19.17 34.85 -17.90
C ASN A 362 19.68 35.90 -16.88
N LYS A 363 20.69 35.57 -16.07
CA LYS A 363 21.19 36.39 -14.97
C LYS A 363 20.08 36.74 -13.96
N ASP A 364 19.25 35.76 -13.63
CA ASP A 364 18.10 35.92 -12.73
C ASP A 364 18.43 35.40 -11.33
N SER A 365 18.73 36.33 -10.42
CA SER A 365 19.05 35.97 -9.02
C SER A 365 17.86 35.43 -8.23
N SER A 366 16.62 35.66 -8.67
CA SER A 366 15.43 35.15 -7.94
C SER A 366 15.35 33.64 -8.02
N LEU A 367 15.79 33.02 -9.14
CA LEU A 367 15.78 31.57 -9.32
C LEU A 367 16.80 30.85 -8.41
N ILE A 368 17.86 31.54 -7.97
CA ILE A 368 18.88 30.94 -7.09
C ILE A 368 18.25 30.50 -5.75
N ASN A 369 17.45 31.37 -5.14
CA ASN A 369 16.75 31.03 -3.89
C ASN A 369 15.75 29.85 -4.07
N GLU A 370 15.12 29.75 -5.26
CA GLU A 370 14.25 28.63 -5.58
C GLU A 370 15.03 27.32 -5.73
N VAL A 371 16.26 27.38 -6.26
CA VAL A 371 17.15 26.21 -6.34
C VAL A 371 17.52 25.71 -4.95
N GLU A 372 17.94 26.59 -4.04
CA GLU A 372 18.27 26.24 -2.65
C GLU A 372 17.07 25.60 -1.92
N GLN A 373 15.87 26.14 -2.09
CA GLN A 373 14.66 25.57 -1.51
C GLN A 373 14.32 24.19 -2.08
N SER A 374 14.52 23.99 -3.38
CA SER A 374 14.27 22.69 -4.05
C SER A 374 15.30 21.66 -3.63
N GLU A 375 16.56 22.06 -3.41
CA GLU A 375 17.61 21.19 -2.90
C GLU A 375 17.29 20.69 -1.47
N ASP A 376 16.82 21.56 -0.62
CA ASP A 376 16.28 21.19 0.69
C ASP A 376 15.18 20.10 0.62
N VAL A 377 14.37 20.11 -0.48
CA VAL A 377 13.33 19.08 -0.70
C VAL A 377 13.97 17.77 -1.17
N VAL A 378 14.96 17.79 -2.06
CA VAL A 378 15.68 16.62 -2.54
C VAL A 378 16.37 15.91 -1.36
N ASN A 379 17.10 16.66 -0.52
CA ASN A 379 17.75 16.16 0.69
C ASN A 379 16.75 15.56 1.69
N TYR A 380 15.62 16.20 1.91
CA TYR A 380 14.55 15.67 2.75
C TYR A 380 14.01 14.35 2.18
N LEU A 381 13.79 14.27 0.87
CA LEU A 381 13.29 13.06 0.21
C LEU A 381 14.31 11.91 0.27
N ASN A 382 15.59 12.18 0.04
CA ASN A 382 16.67 11.19 0.23
C ASN A 382 16.57 10.55 1.62
N HIS A 383 16.50 11.37 2.67
CA HIS A 383 16.40 10.88 4.05
C HIS A 383 15.11 10.07 4.29
N GLU A 384 13.96 10.55 3.86
CA GLU A 384 12.67 9.90 4.13
C GLU A 384 12.47 8.63 3.30
N ILE A 385 12.91 8.62 2.03
CA ILE A 385 12.87 7.43 1.17
C ILE A 385 13.78 6.35 1.77
N THR A 386 15.01 6.71 2.12
CA THR A 386 15.98 5.79 2.75
C THR A 386 15.43 5.20 4.05
N ARG A 387 14.86 6.03 4.93
CA ARG A 387 14.22 5.57 6.17
C ARG A 387 13.10 4.58 5.89
N TYR A 388 12.26 4.88 4.91
CA TYR A 388 11.13 4.02 4.54
C TYR A 388 11.58 2.71 3.89
N MET A 389 12.65 2.74 3.06
CA MET A 389 13.28 1.53 2.50
C MET A 389 13.83 0.61 3.58
N VAL A 390 14.51 1.17 4.61
CA VAL A 390 14.98 0.40 5.77
C VAL A 390 13.82 -0.27 6.50
N ALA A 391 12.70 0.43 6.69
CA ALA A 391 11.51 -0.16 7.31
C ALA A 391 10.89 -1.26 6.43
N ALA A 392 10.83 -1.06 5.12
CA ALA A 392 10.34 -2.06 4.16
C ALA A 392 11.24 -3.30 4.10
N ALA A 393 12.57 -3.13 4.19
CA ALA A 393 13.54 -4.24 4.18
C ALA A 393 13.41 -5.18 5.39
N GLN A 394 12.80 -4.72 6.49
CA GLN A 394 12.53 -5.55 7.67
C GLN A 394 11.29 -6.44 7.51
N LEU A 395 10.52 -6.22 6.44
CA LEU A 395 9.33 -7.01 6.13
C LEU A 395 9.72 -8.29 5.38
N ASP A 396 8.82 -9.27 5.39
CA ASP A 396 9.00 -10.51 4.64
C ASP A 396 8.68 -10.29 3.15
N LEU A 397 9.66 -9.75 2.42
CA LEU A 397 9.58 -9.44 1.01
C LEU A 397 9.88 -10.65 0.11
N PRO A 398 9.31 -10.72 -1.11
CA PRO A 398 9.81 -11.59 -2.17
C PRO A 398 11.29 -11.27 -2.48
N ALA A 399 12.06 -12.29 -2.88
CA ALA A 399 13.48 -12.09 -3.20
C ALA A 399 13.72 -11.03 -4.29
N SER A 400 12.83 -10.97 -5.30
CA SER A 400 12.85 -9.93 -6.33
C SER A 400 12.66 -8.52 -5.78
N ASP A 401 11.82 -8.36 -4.77
CA ASP A 401 11.53 -7.06 -4.15
C ASP A 401 12.69 -6.64 -3.22
N VAL A 402 13.37 -7.60 -2.57
CA VAL A 402 14.59 -7.35 -1.77
C VAL A 402 15.73 -6.86 -2.67
N GLU A 403 15.97 -7.54 -3.79
CA GLU A 403 16.96 -7.14 -4.79
C GLU A 403 16.65 -5.74 -5.33
N GLN A 404 15.42 -5.50 -5.77
CA GLN A 404 14.98 -4.20 -6.24
C GLN A 404 15.16 -3.10 -5.19
N LEU A 405 14.88 -3.39 -3.92
CA LEU A 405 15.05 -2.44 -2.84
C LEU A 405 16.53 -2.08 -2.62
N GLY A 406 17.43 -3.06 -2.77
CA GLY A 406 18.88 -2.86 -2.73
C GLY A 406 19.36 -1.87 -3.79
N GLU A 407 18.92 -2.05 -5.04
CA GLU A 407 19.26 -1.16 -6.15
C GLU A 407 18.72 0.27 -5.95
N MET A 408 17.53 0.40 -5.38
CA MET A 408 16.93 1.70 -5.11
C MET A 408 17.75 2.58 -4.15
N PHE A 409 18.56 1.99 -3.24
CA PHE A 409 19.45 2.77 -2.38
C PHE A 409 20.50 3.53 -3.20
N HIS A 410 21.03 2.90 -4.25
CA HIS A 410 21.96 3.54 -5.15
C HIS A 410 21.30 4.64 -5.96
N VAL A 411 20.10 4.36 -6.50
CA VAL A 411 19.33 5.34 -7.28
C VAL A 411 19.03 6.61 -6.47
N VAL A 412 18.62 6.48 -5.22
CA VAL A 412 18.34 7.63 -4.36
C VAL A 412 19.58 8.50 -4.15
N ASN A 413 20.75 7.88 -3.98
CA ASN A 413 22.01 8.60 -3.84
C ASN A 413 22.41 9.29 -5.15
N ASP A 414 22.23 8.63 -6.32
CA ASP A 414 22.54 9.23 -7.61
C ASP A 414 21.63 10.45 -7.90
N LEU A 415 20.34 10.38 -7.53
CA LEU A 415 19.42 11.50 -7.67
C LEU A 415 19.75 12.67 -6.73
N GLU A 416 20.23 12.40 -5.51
CA GLU A 416 20.71 13.45 -4.61
C GLU A 416 21.97 14.12 -5.18
N ARG A 417 22.92 13.35 -5.74
CA ARG A 417 24.08 13.91 -6.44
C ARG A 417 23.70 14.82 -7.59
N ILE A 418 22.64 14.50 -8.34
CA ILE A 418 22.13 15.39 -9.38
C ILE A 418 21.61 16.71 -8.78
N GLY A 419 20.99 16.65 -7.59
CA GLY A 419 20.60 17.82 -6.80
C GLY A 419 21.81 18.67 -6.38
N ASP A 420 22.86 18.05 -5.82
CA ASP A 420 24.12 18.72 -5.46
C ASP A 420 24.73 19.45 -6.67
N HIS A 421 24.71 18.84 -7.86
CA HIS A 421 25.20 19.49 -9.08
C HIS A 421 24.33 20.68 -9.50
N ALA A 422 23.03 20.65 -9.25
CA ALA A 422 22.14 21.80 -9.48
C ALA A 422 22.49 22.97 -8.54
N GLU A 423 22.84 22.71 -7.28
CA GLU A 423 23.32 23.72 -6.33
C GLU A 423 24.64 24.36 -6.80
N ASN A 424 25.60 23.53 -7.26
CA ASN A 424 26.85 24.04 -7.85
C ASN A 424 26.58 24.96 -9.07
N MET A 425 25.62 24.60 -9.93
CA MET A 425 25.24 25.45 -11.07
C MET A 425 24.64 26.78 -10.62
N ALA A 426 23.84 26.77 -9.53
CA ALA A 426 23.29 28.00 -8.96
C ALA A 426 24.39 28.90 -8.37
N GLU A 427 25.44 28.32 -7.77
CA GLU A 427 26.61 29.07 -7.30
C GLU A 427 27.36 29.73 -8.47
N TYR A 428 27.55 29.03 -9.59
CA TYR A 428 28.13 29.63 -10.79
C TYR A 428 27.23 30.73 -11.36
N ALA A 429 25.91 30.59 -11.33
CA ALA A 429 24.98 31.64 -11.73
C ALA A 429 25.13 32.89 -10.82
N LYS A 430 25.23 32.68 -9.49
CA LYS A 430 25.46 33.75 -8.52
C LYS A 430 26.78 34.48 -8.82
N ASN A 431 27.88 33.74 -8.99
CA ASN A 431 29.19 34.33 -9.30
C ASN A 431 29.15 35.12 -10.60
N ARG A 432 28.46 34.64 -11.66
CA ARG A 432 28.30 35.34 -12.91
C ARG A 432 27.54 36.67 -12.76
N ILE A 433 26.54 36.72 -11.87
CA ILE A 433 25.73 37.91 -11.61
C ILE A 433 26.51 38.90 -10.73
N ASP A 434 27.06 38.46 -9.61
CA ASP A 434 27.70 39.31 -8.60
C ASP A 434 29.01 39.94 -9.12
N GLU A 435 29.79 39.17 -9.89
CA GLU A 435 31.05 39.60 -10.49
C GLU A 435 30.90 40.18 -11.92
N GLU A 436 29.67 40.25 -12.47
CA GLU A 436 29.36 40.68 -13.84
C GLU A 436 30.19 39.95 -14.93
N ILE A 437 30.45 38.63 -14.75
CA ILE A 437 31.34 37.85 -15.60
C ILE A 437 30.77 37.74 -17.02
N PRO A 438 31.53 38.17 -18.05
CA PRO A 438 31.06 38.10 -19.44
C PRO A 438 31.19 36.68 -19.99
N PHE A 439 30.19 36.27 -20.78
CA PHE A 439 30.21 35.02 -21.56
C PHE A 439 29.93 35.34 -23.03
N SER A 440 30.62 34.62 -23.93
CA SER A 440 30.34 34.70 -25.37
C SER A 440 29.01 34.02 -25.71
N GLU A 441 28.35 34.52 -26.78
CA GLU A 441 27.11 33.89 -27.27
C GLU A 441 27.34 32.41 -27.65
N ASP A 442 28.47 32.09 -28.29
CA ASP A 442 28.86 30.72 -28.64
C ASP A 442 28.98 29.84 -27.39
N GLY A 443 29.67 30.32 -26.33
CA GLY A 443 29.82 29.58 -25.08
C GLY A 443 28.49 29.31 -24.34
N LEU A 444 27.57 30.28 -24.40
CA LEU A 444 26.22 30.08 -23.82
C LEU A 444 25.39 29.09 -24.64
N ALA A 445 25.54 29.12 -26.00
CA ALA A 445 24.85 28.19 -26.88
C ALA A 445 25.37 26.74 -26.69
N GLU A 446 26.69 26.56 -26.53
CA GLU A 446 27.34 25.28 -26.25
C GLU A 446 26.86 24.68 -24.92
N LEU A 447 26.84 25.48 -23.84
CA LEU A 447 26.31 25.05 -22.54
C LEU A 447 24.82 24.65 -22.60
N ARG A 448 24.03 25.37 -23.39
CA ARG A 448 22.61 25.08 -23.56
C ARG A 448 22.39 23.75 -24.29
N ASP A 449 23.16 23.49 -25.38
CA ASP A 449 23.09 22.23 -26.12
C ASP A 449 23.51 21.04 -25.23
N MET A 450 24.53 21.21 -24.41
CA MET A 450 24.96 20.16 -23.46
C MET A 450 23.88 19.90 -22.38
N LEU A 451 23.29 20.94 -21.80
CA LEU A 451 22.18 20.82 -20.87
C LEU A 451 21.00 20.05 -21.48
N ASP A 452 20.59 20.43 -22.71
CA ASP A 452 19.45 19.78 -23.37
C ASP A 452 19.69 18.29 -23.58
N LYS A 453 20.92 17.89 -23.93
CA LYS A 453 21.32 16.48 -24.08
C LYS A 453 21.34 15.75 -22.72
N THR A 454 21.89 16.37 -21.69
CA THR A 454 21.91 15.81 -20.31
C THR A 454 20.49 15.60 -19.79
N VAL A 455 19.58 16.56 -19.98
CA VAL A 455 18.16 16.43 -19.60
C VAL A 455 17.46 15.34 -20.40
N ALA A 456 17.77 15.20 -21.70
CA ALA A 456 17.22 14.14 -22.53
C ALA A 456 17.69 12.74 -22.07
N LEU A 457 18.97 12.60 -21.74
CA LEU A 457 19.54 11.38 -21.17
C LEU A 457 18.88 11.03 -19.83
N PHE A 458 18.75 12.00 -18.92
CA PHE A 458 18.08 11.80 -17.64
C PHE A 458 16.64 11.29 -17.82
N LYS A 459 15.87 11.89 -18.71
CA LYS A 459 14.49 11.44 -19.00
C LYS A 459 14.45 10.01 -19.53
N LEU A 460 15.39 9.64 -20.42
CA LEU A 460 15.49 8.28 -20.94
C LEU A 460 15.88 7.28 -19.83
N SER A 461 16.76 7.68 -18.93
CA SER A 461 17.19 6.87 -17.77
C SER A 461 16.04 6.64 -16.77
N MET A 462 15.27 7.68 -16.48
CA MET A 462 14.07 7.58 -15.64
C MET A 462 12.97 6.74 -16.29
N GLU A 463 12.82 6.78 -17.62
CA GLU A 463 11.91 5.91 -18.37
C GLU A 463 12.35 4.45 -18.24
N ALA A 464 13.63 4.14 -18.38
CA ALA A 464 14.18 2.81 -18.18
C ALA A 464 13.94 2.30 -16.75
N PHE A 465 14.19 3.14 -15.74
CA PHE A 465 13.93 2.82 -14.33
C PHE A 465 12.44 2.55 -14.06
N HIS A 466 11.54 3.41 -14.56
CA HIS A 466 10.09 3.27 -14.39
C HIS A 466 9.53 2.01 -15.04
N THR A 467 9.89 1.78 -16.32
CA THR A 467 9.36 0.67 -17.12
C THR A 467 10.11 -0.65 -16.87
N ARG A 468 11.31 -0.59 -16.27
CA ARG A 468 12.27 -1.70 -16.14
C ARG A 468 12.61 -2.34 -17.51
N ASP A 469 12.59 -1.54 -18.57
CA ASP A 469 12.86 -1.98 -19.93
C ASP A 469 14.36 -1.94 -20.25
N GLN A 470 15.02 -3.10 -20.19
CA GLN A 470 16.43 -3.25 -20.51
C GLN A 470 16.77 -2.92 -21.97
N HIS A 471 15.79 -2.89 -22.90
CA HIS A 471 16.03 -2.50 -24.29
C HIS A 471 16.37 -1.01 -24.45
N LEU A 472 16.11 -0.20 -23.43
CA LEU A 472 16.48 1.21 -23.42
C LEU A 472 17.96 1.44 -23.09
N LEU A 473 18.61 0.52 -22.37
CA LEU A 473 19.99 0.68 -21.87
C LEU A 473 21.04 0.95 -22.96
N PRO A 474 21.04 0.27 -24.13
CA PRO A 474 21.97 0.61 -25.21
C PRO A 474 21.82 2.04 -25.72
N ARG A 475 20.59 2.60 -25.69
CA ARG A 475 20.35 4.01 -26.08
C ARG A 475 20.87 4.97 -25.03
N VAL A 476 20.78 4.61 -23.74
CA VAL A 476 21.34 5.39 -22.63
C VAL A 476 22.86 5.51 -22.81
N LEU A 477 23.55 4.39 -23.02
CA LEU A 477 25.02 4.38 -23.24
C LEU A 477 25.45 5.25 -24.43
N VAL A 478 24.74 5.15 -25.55
CA VAL A 478 25.08 5.97 -26.73
C VAL A 478 24.89 7.46 -26.45
N GLN A 479 23.90 7.85 -25.65
CA GLN A 479 23.69 9.27 -25.30
C GLN A 479 24.73 9.76 -24.31
N GLU A 480 25.12 8.94 -23.34
CA GLU A 480 26.18 9.24 -22.37
C GLU A 480 27.52 9.40 -23.09
N GLU A 481 27.94 8.45 -23.95
CA GLU A 481 29.17 8.55 -24.74
C GLU A 481 29.21 9.83 -25.62
N ASN A 482 28.06 10.24 -26.16
CA ASN A 482 27.95 11.50 -26.90
C ASN A 482 28.15 12.73 -26.00
N ILE A 483 27.73 12.71 -24.74
CA ILE A 483 27.92 13.81 -23.78
C ILE A 483 29.37 13.88 -23.37
N ASP A 484 30.05 12.77 -23.13
CA ASP A 484 31.46 12.65 -22.83
C ASP A 484 32.34 13.24 -23.95
N ASP A 485 32.06 12.86 -25.21
CA ASP A 485 32.78 13.36 -26.36
C ASP A 485 32.50 14.86 -26.60
N MET A 486 31.28 15.29 -26.26
CA MET A 486 30.92 16.71 -26.30
C MET A 486 31.69 17.51 -25.26
N GLU A 487 31.81 17.04 -24.01
CA GLU A 487 32.59 17.70 -22.96
C GLU A 487 34.03 17.95 -23.45
N LYS A 488 34.73 16.90 -23.94
CA LYS A 488 36.09 16.98 -24.45
C LYS A 488 36.22 18.00 -25.58
N THR A 489 35.27 17.99 -26.53
CA THR A 489 35.23 18.88 -27.68
C THR A 489 35.03 20.34 -27.26
N LEU A 490 34.10 20.59 -26.33
CA LEU A 490 33.80 21.93 -25.84
C LEU A 490 34.89 22.49 -24.96
N GLN A 491 35.60 21.67 -24.19
CA GLN A 491 36.79 22.05 -23.44
C GLN A 491 37.90 22.51 -24.40
N GLN A 492 38.14 21.79 -25.52
CA GLN A 492 39.12 22.21 -26.53
C GLN A 492 38.69 23.51 -27.22
N SER A 493 37.42 23.65 -27.62
CA SER A 493 36.84 24.86 -28.18
C SER A 493 37.04 26.07 -27.26
N HIS A 494 36.89 25.84 -25.95
CA HIS A 494 37.11 26.86 -24.94
C HIS A 494 38.59 27.31 -24.86
N VAL A 495 39.54 26.36 -24.87
CA VAL A 495 40.99 26.67 -24.91
C VAL A 495 41.34 27.53 -26.12
N ASP A 496 40.74 27.24 -27.28
CA ASP A 496 40.92 28.01 -28.50
C ASP A 496 40.37 29.47 -28.38
N ARG A 497 39.21 29.65 -27.70
CA ARG A 497 38.65 30.97 -27.38
C ARG A 497 39.54 31.77 -26.43
N LEU A 498 40.09 31.11 -25.40
CA LEU A 498 41.06 31.74 -24.48
C LEU A 498 42.31 32.22 -25.23
N THR A 499 42.87 31.40 -26.11
CA THR A 499 44.08 31.69 -26.87
C THR A 499 43.88 32.87 -27.81
N ARG A 500 42.67 33.04 -28.36
CA ARG A 500 42.30 34.18 -29.23
C ARG A 500 41.87 35.41 -28.44
N GLY A 501 41.84 35.38 -27.12
CA GLY A 501 41.39 36.49 -26.28
C GLY A 501 39.89 36.76 -26.36
N ALA A 502 39.09 35.79 -26.81
CA ALA A 502 37.64 35.90 -26.94
C ALA A 502 36.88 35.64 -25.64
N CYS A 503 37.54 35.17 -24.59
CA CYS A 503 36.99 34.99 -23.26
C CYS A 503 38.03 35.31 -22.18
N THR A 504 37.57 35.55 -20.94
CA THR A 504 38.41 35.79 -19.78
C THR A 504 38.81 34.48 -19.07
N PRO A 505 39.92 34.42 -18.36
CA PRO A 505 40.28 33.24 -17.58
C PRO A 505 39.20 32.85 -16.55
N ARG A 506 38.51 33.85 -15.96
CA ARG A 506 37.46 33.63 -14.95
C ARG A 506 36.20 32.99 -15.58
N SER A 507 35.76 33.50 -16.76
CA SER A 507 34.65 32.88 -17.48
C SER A 507 34.99 31.47 -17.98
N GLY A 508 36.28 31.26 -18.30
CA GLY A 508 36.79 29.98 -18.74
C GLY A 508 36.76 28.91 -17.67
N MET A 509 37.14 29.24 -16.46
CA MET A 509 37.10 28.32 -15.32
C MET A 509 35.65 27.89 -15.04
N ILE A 510 34.73 28.84 -14.97
CA ILE A 510 33.31 28.54 -14.76
C ILE A 510 32.74 27.68 -15.90
N PHE A 511 33.08 27.97 -17.15
CA PHE A 511 32.63 27.19 -18.29
C PHE A 511 33.10 25.74 -18.21
N SER A 512 34.39 25.50 -17.90
CA SER A 512 34.95 24.15 -17.74
C SER A 512 34.31 23.40 -16.58
N ASP A 513 34.13 24.06 -15.45
CA ASP A 513 33.49 23.45 -14.26
C ASP A 513 32.02 23.07 -14.54
N MET A 514 31.28 23.94 -15.29
CA MET A 514 29.90 23.64 -15.68
C MET A 514 29.81 22.45 -16.64
N LEU A 515 30.73 22.34 -17.62
CA LEU A 515 30.79 21.16 -18.50
C LEU A 515 30.99 19.87 -17.69
N SER A 516 31.96 19.84 -16.79
CA SER A 516 32.25 18.66 -15.95
C SER A 516 31.08 18.34 -15.00
N ASN A 517 30.35 19.34 -14.50
CA ASN A 517 29.17 19.05 -13.68
C ASN A 517 28.02 18.45 -14.52
N LEU A 518 27.81 18.91 -15.77
CA LEU A 518 26.80 18.35 -16.68
C LEU A 518 27.13 16.90 -17.09
N GLU A 519 28.40 16.60 -17.33
CA GLU A 519 28.89 15.25 -17.59
C GLU A 519 28.63 14.34 -16.39
N ARG A 520 28.97 14.77 -15.17
CA ARG A 520 28.69 13.99 -13.95
C ARG A 520 27.20 13.74 -13.73
N VAL A 521 26.34 14.71 -14.08
CA VAL A 521 24.88 14.49 -14.06
C VAL A 521 24.48 13.40 -15.05
N ALA A 522 25.12 13.34 -16.23
CA ALA A 522 24.91 12.29 -17.21
C ALA A 522 25.34 10.91 -16.68
N ASP A 523 26.49 10.82 -16.00
CA ASP A 523 26.96 9.62 -15.34
C ASP A 523 25.98 9.12 -14.28
N HIS A 524 25.53 10.00 -13.38
CA HIS A 524 24.54 9.64 -12.36
C HIS A 524 23.22 9.20 -12.97
N ALA A 525 22.77 9.86 -14.05
CA ALA A 525 21.57 9.46 -14.78
C ALA A 525 21.73 8.08 -15.42
N THR A 526 22.91 7.76 -15.95
CA THR A 526 23.23 6.44 -16.49
C THR A 526 23.20 5.37 -15.41
N ASN A 527 23.76 5.63 -14.22
CA ASN A 527 23.68 4.72 -13.07
C ASN A 527 22.23 4.40 -12.70
N VAL A 528 21.35 5.43 -12.70
CA VAL A 528 19.91 5.22 -12.45
C VAL A 528 19.30 4.25 -13.46
N ALA A 529 19.61 4.37 -14.76
CA ALA A 529 19.11 3.45 -15.77
C ALA A 529 19.62 2.02 -15.55
N PHE A 530 20.92 1.87 -15.23
CA PHE A 530 21.56 0.57 -15.07
C PHE A 530 21.17 -0.16 -13.78
N SER A 531 20.55 0.51 -12.81
CA SER A 531 20.02 -0.12 -11.59
C SER A 531 18.95 -1.19 -11.85
N ILE A 532 18.40 -1.26 -13.08
CA ILE A 532 17.43 -2.30 -13.45
C ILE A 532 18.08 -3.61 -13.93
N GLN A 533 19.40 -3.65 -14.10
CA GLN A 533 20.12 -4.88 -14.43
C GLN A 533 20.29 -5.71 -13.16
N ALA A 534 19.64 -6.88 -13.12
CA ALA A 534 19.94 -7.86 -12.07
C ALA A 534 21.42 -8.27 -12.15
N ASP A 535 22.09 -8.23 -11.02
CA ASP A 535 23.48 -8.71 -10.91
C ASP A 535 23.52 -10.19 -11.31
N GLN A 536 24.09 -10.52 -12.48
CA GLN A 536 24.21 -11.90 -12.98
C GLN A 536 25.22 -12.73 -12.16
N THR A 537 25.70 -12.22 -11.02
CA THR A 537 26.78 -12.82 -10.23
C THR A 537 26.32 -13.69 -9.06
N VAL A 538 25.00 -13.91 -8.87
CA VAL A 538 24.49 -14.83 -7.82
C VAL A 538 23.70 -15.97 -8.48
N THR A 539 24.41 -16.91 -9.07
CA THR A 539 23.91 -18.27 -9.39
C THR A 539 24.41 -19.28 -8.38
#